data_16546cc8b42c989a8a129e160a1d1aa3
#
_entry.id   16546cc8b42c989a8a129e160a1d1aa3
#
_cell.length_a   1.000
_cell.length_b   1.000
_cell.length_c   1.000
_cell.angle_alpha   90.00
_cell.angle_beta   90.00
_cell.angle_gamma   90.00
#
_symmetry.space_group_name_H-M   'P 1'
#
loop_
_entity.id
_entity.type
_entity.pdbx_description
1 polymer ?
#
loop_
_entity_poly.entity_id
_entity_poly.type
_entity_poly.pdbx_seq_one_letter_code
_entity_poly.pdbx_strand_id
1 'polypeptide(L)'
;MHGVVNIHPGYSSILLTLDKIANIDDTIRLVENIFDVVQNIEPPEAKLVEVPVLYGGNYGKDIQRVVQFSKLSEGEIIQRHQTGKYLVYFLGFSPGFPYLGGMDQDLTTPRIQTPRKRVPQGSVAIAGGQTGIYPFPSPGGWNLIGRTPLKIFNISNPQNNLIQMGDKVQFKSISENEYKRLKEANGA
;
A
#
# COMPACT_ATOMS: atom_id res chain seq x y z
N MET A 1 19.87 -1.60 20.33
CA MET A 1 19.88 -3.07 20.34
C MET A 1 21.25 -3.55 19.92
N HIS A 2 22.04 -4.13 20.86
CA HIS A 2 23.38 -4.59 20.55
C HIS A 2 23.27 -5.82 19.63
N GLY A 3 23.99 -5.81 18.50
CA GLY A 3 23.97 -6.91 17.52
C GLY A 3 22.83 -6.90 16.50
N VAL A 4 21.85 -5.99 16.58
CA VAL A 4 20.83 -5.84 15.52
C VAL A 4 21.38 -4.91 14.44
N VAL A 5 21.53 -5.45 13.23
CA VAL A 5 22.07 -4.74 12.07
C VAL A 5 20.98 -4.03 11.29
N ASN A 6 19.80 -4.69 11.17
CA ASN A 6 18.68 -4.11 10.43
C ASN A 6 17.32 -4.62 10.94
N ILE A 7 16.26 -3.83 10.71
CA ILE A 7 14.88 -4.15 11.07
C ILE A 7 14.02 -3.96 9.83
N HIS A 8 13.37 -5.03 9.38
CA HIS A 8 12.49 -5.01 8.23
C HIS A 8 11.05 -5.30 8.69
N PRO A 9 10.17 -4.31 8.71
CA PRO A 9 8.75 -4.55 8.98
C PRO A 9 8.09 -5.29 7.81
N GLY A 10 7.18 -6.19 8.13
CA GLY A 10 6.25 -6.82 7.22
C GLY A 10 4.81 -6.50 7.61
N TYR A 11 3.84 -7.12 6.95
CA TYR A 11 2.42 -6.85 7.20
C TYR A 11 1.98 -7.27 8.62
N SER A 12 2.47 -8.42 9.10
CA SER A 12 2.17 -8.97 10.43
C SER A 12 3.41 -9.57 11.11
N SER A 13 4.60 -9.15 10.68
CA SER A 13 5.86 -9.68 11.18
C SER A 13 6.96 -8.62 11.14
N ILE A 14 8.02 -8.85 11.91
CA ILE A 14 9.26 -8.07 11.85
C ILE A 14 10.41 -9.03 11.63
N LEU A 15 11.23 -8.77 10.62
CA LEU A 15 12.48 -9.50 10.40
C LEU A 15 13.65 -8.69 10.98
N LEU A 16 14.36 -9.28 11.92
CA LEU A 16 15.59 -8.73 12.47
C LEU A 16 16.79 -9.39 11.82
N THR A 17 17.70 -8.59 11.30
CA THR A 17 19.01 -9.07 10.84
C THR A 17 20.00 -8.86 11.98
N LEU A 18 20.64 -9.95 12.41
CA LEU A 18 21.61 -9.93 13.50
C LEU A 18 23.02 -10.08 12.96
N ASP A 19 24.00 -9.50 13.65
CA ASP A 19 25.41 -9.80 13.41
C ASP A 19 25.83 -11.14 14.07
N LYS A 20 27.08 -11.55 13.82
CA LYS A 20 27.62 -12.84 14.30
C LYS A 20 27.81 -12.91 15.82
N ILE A 21 27.83 -11.77 16.52
CA ILE A 21 28.06 -11.69 17.97
C ILE A 21 26.74 -11.54 18.75
N ALA A 22 25.63 -11.35 18.07
CA ALA A 22 24.33 -11.22 18.72
C ALA A 22 23.88 -12.55 19.34
N ASN A 23 23.42 -12.49 20.57
CA ASN A 23 22.74 -13.60 21.22
C ASN A 23 21.26 -13.59 20.83
N ILE A 24 20.78 -14.67 20.24
CA ILE A 24 19.39 -14.77 19.76
C ILE A 24 18.41 -14.72 20.93
N ASP A 25 18.67 -15.43 22.03
CA ASP A 25 17.77 -15.49 23.18
C ASP A 25 17.65 -14.13 23.86
N ASP A 26 18.75 -13.41 24.00
CA ASP A 26 18.75 -12.05 24.55
C ASP A 26 18.01 -11.08 23.63
N THR A 27 18.14 -11.28 22.30
CA THR A 27 17.40 -10.47 21.32
C THR A 27 15.90 -10.73 21.40
N ILE A 28 15.47 -11.99 21.54
CA ILE A 28 14.05 -12.34 21.70
C ILE A 28 13.48 -11.68 22.96
N ARG A 29 14.15 -11.85 24.12
CA ARG A 29 13.71 -11.22 25.38
C ARG A 29 13.62 -9.71 25.27
N LEU A 30 14.56 -9.07 24.58
CA LEU A 30 14.55 -7.64 24.35
C LEU A 30 13.33 -7.22 23.50
N VAL A 31 13.02 -7.98 22.45
CA VAL A 31 11.85 -7.71 21.60
C VAL A 31 10.56 -7.86 22.38
N GLU A 32 10.43 -8.93 23.20
CA GLU A 32 9.25 -9.13 24.06
C GLU A 32 9.07 -7.95 25.04
N ASN A 33 10.14 -7.53 25.72
CA ASN A 33 10.10 -6.38 26.62
C ASN A 33 9.71 -5.07 25.87
N ILE A 34 10.20 -4.87 24.65
CA ILE A 34 9.83 -3.70 23.83
C ILE A 34 8.34 -3.75 23.47
N PHE A 35 7.81 -4.93 23.14
CA PHE A 35 6.39 -5.09 22.85
C PHE A 35 5.51 -4.63 24.01
N ASP A 36 5.86 -5.02 25.22
CA ASP A 36 5.11 -4.62 26.43
C ASP A 36 5.16 -3.09 26.68
N VAL A 37 6.30 -2.48 26.39
CA VAL A 37 6.47 -1.02 26.55
C VAL A 37 5.71 -0.26 25.46
N VAL A 38 5.81 -0.72 24.21
CA VAL A 38 5.23 -0.02 23.03
C VAL A 38 3.70 0.02 23.11
N GLN A 39 3.03 -0.95 23.73
CA GLN A 39 1.58 -0.92 23.93
C GLN A 39 1.10 0.32 24.69
N ASN A 40 1.97 0.94 25.47
CA ASN A 40 1.66 2.12 26.29
C ASN A 40 2.18 3.43 25.68
N ILE A 41 2.78 3.38 24.51
CA ILE A 41 3.28 4.57 23.80
C ILE A 41 2.23 5.05 22.82
N GLU A 42 1.83 6.30 22.90
CA GLU A 42 1.00 6.91 21.86
C GLU A 42 1.75 6.90 20.52
N PRO A 43 1.12 6.37 19.45
CA PRO A 43 1.76 6.40 18.14
C PRO A 43 1.95 7.86 17.68
N PRO A 44 3.00 8.17 16.92
CA PRO A 44 3.19 9.50 16.36
C PRO A 44 1.99 9.91 15.50
N GLU A 45 1.72 11.21 15.43
CA GLU A 45 0.64 11.74 14.61
C GLU A 45 0.83 11.34 13.15
N ALA A 46 -0.13 10.57 12.62
CA ALA A 46 -0.07 10.07 11.26
C ALA A 46 -0.47 11.16 10.26
N LYS A 47 0.37 11.41 9.27
CA LYS A 47 0.04 12.30 8.15
C LYS A 47 -1.09 11.71 7.32
N LEU A 48 -2.07 12.52 6.93
CA LEU A 48 -3.11 12.14 5.97
C LEU A 48 -2.65 12.48 4.54
N VAL A 49 -2.56 11.46 3.70
CA VAL A 49 -2.22 11.60 2.29
C VAL A 49 -3.46 11.33 1.44
N GLU A 50 -3.94 12.35 0.74
CA GLU A 50 -5.03 12.21 -0.22
C GLU A 50 -4.48 11.74 -1.58
N VAL A 51 -5.04 10.65 -2.11
CA VAL A 51 -4.63 10.05 -3.37
C VAL A 51 -5.78 10.11 -4.36
N PRO A 52 -5.71 11.01 -5.37
CA PRO A 52 -6.69 11.05 -6.45
C PRO A 52 -6.57 9.80 -7.33
N VAL A 53 -7.71 9.18 -7.65
CA VAL A 53 -7.76 7.93 -8.43
C VAL A 53 -8.83 8.02 -9.51
N LEU A 54 -8.44 7.73 -10.74
CA LEU A 54 -9.38 7.46 -11.83
C LEU A 54 -9.67 5.96 -11.83
N TYR A 55 -10.92 5.60 -11.47
CA TYR A 55 -11.36 4.22 -11.36
C TYR A 55 -11.92 3.66 -12.67
N GLY A 56 -11.89 2.35 -12.80
CA GLY A 56 -12.53 1.61 -13.90
C GLY A 56 -11.89 1.81 -15.27
N GLY A 57 -12.61 1.41 -16.30
CA GLY A 57 -12.21 1.52 -17.70
C GLY A 57 -10.79 1.01 -17.97
N ASN A 58 -10.03 1.76 -18.75
CA ASN A 58 -8.62 1.43 -19.09
C ASN A 58 -7.66 1.54 -17.89
N TYR A 59 -8.07 2.20 -16.82
CA TYR A 59 -7.27 2.45 -15.62
C TYR A 59 -7.50 1.39 -14.54
N GLY A 60 -8.71 0.81 -14.50
CA GLY A 60 -9.11 -0.23 -13.53
C GLY A 60 -9.63 -1.49 -14.22
N LYS A 61 -8.80 -2.13 -15.04
CA LYS A 61 -9.17 -3.25 -15.94
C LYS A 61 -9.82 -4.45 -15.23
N ASP A 62 -9.62 -4.60 -13.92
CA ASP A 62 -10.12 -5.74 -13.16
C ASP A 62 -11.28 -5.36 -12.22
N ILE A 63 -11.80 -4.14 -12.30
CA ILE A 63 -12.89 -3.73 -11.41
C ILE A 63 -14.12 -4.64 -11.58
N GLN A 64 -14.40 -5.10 -12.79
CA GLN A 64 -15.47 -6.06 -13.07
C GLN A 64 -15.23 -7.44 -12.43
N ARG A 65 -13.97 -7.80 -12.22
CA ARG A 65 -13.64 -9.02 -11.47
C ARG A 65 -13.96 -8.82 -9.98
N VAL A 66 -13.69 -7.64 -9.43
CA VAL A 66 -14.07 -7.29 -8.04
C VAL A 66 -15.60 -7.32 -7.90
N VAL A 67 -16.37 -6.78 -8.87
CA VAL A 67 -17.83 -6.88 -8.93
C VAL A 67 -18.30 -8.35 -8.84
N GLN A 68 -17.67 -9.25 -9.60
CA GLN A 68 -18.03 -10.67 -9.60
C GLN A 68 -17.82 -11.36 -8.25
N PHE A 69 -16.73 -11.01 -7.55
CA PHE A 69 -16.41 -11.60 -6.24
C PHE A 69 -17.20 -10.98 -5.09
N SER A 70 -17.28 -9.64 -5.04
CA SER A 70 -17.94 -8.90 -3.97
C SER A 70 -19.46 -8.90 -4.07
N LYS A 71 -20.02 -9.13 -5.27
CA LYS A 71 -21.45 -8.96 -5.60
C LYS A 71 -21.95 -7.53 -5.47
N LEU A 72 -21.04 -6.57 -5.34
CA LEU A 72 -21.33 -5.14 -5.32
C LEU A 72 -21.30 -4.56 -6.73
N SER A 73 -22.02 -3.48 -6.96
CA SER A 73 -21.86 -2.68 -8.17
C SER A 73 -20.51 -1.97 -8.23
N GLU A 74 -20.06 -1.58 -9.42
CA GLU A 74 -18.83 -0.80 -9.58
C GLU A 74 -18.85 0.50 -8.75
N GLY A 75 -20.00 1.20 -8.72
CA GLY A 75 -20.18 2.39 -7.92
C GLY A 75 -20.02 2.16 -6.42
N GLU A 76 -20.58 1.06 -5.89
CA GLU A 76 -20.41 0.67 -4.49
C GLU A 76 -18.97 0.30 -4.16
N ILE A 77 -18.28 -0.41 -5.04
CA ILE A 77 -16.85 -0.73 -4.88
C ILE A 77 -16.03 0.55 -4.77
N ILE A 78 -16.24 1.50 -5.69
CA ILE A 78 -15.55 2.79 -5.69
C ILE A 78 -15.85 3.55 -4.41
N GLN A 79 -17.10 3.64 -4.02
CA GLN A 79 -17.50 4.32 -2.79
C GLN A 79 -16.84 3.72 -1.55
N ARG A 80 -16.93 2.40 -1.38
CA ARG A 80 -16.34 1.70 -0.23
C ARG A 80 -14.82 1.83 -0.21
N HIS A 81 -14.18 1.75 -1.38
CA HIS A 81 -12.74 1.95 -1.47
C HIS A 81 -12.32 3.38 -1.11
N GLN A 82 -13.11 4.40 -1.43
CA GLN A 82 -12.84 5.80 -1.05
C GLN A 82 -13.08 6.08 0.44
N THR A 83 -14.08 5.44 1.04
CA THR A 83 -14.45 5.67 2.45
C THR A 83 -13.62 4.84 3.43
N GLY A 84 -12.78 3.94 2.94
CA GLY A 84 -11.85 3.16 3.75
C GLY A 84 -10.88 4.05 4.53
N LYS A 85 -10.60 3.65 5.78
CA LYS A 85 -9.60 4.30 6.64
C LYS A 85 -8.28 3.53 6.52
N TYR A 86 -7.46 3.92 5.58
CA TYR A 86 -6.24 3.19 5.29
C TYR A 86 -5.07 3.65 6.14
N LEU A 87 -4.28 2.67 6.61
CA LEU A 87 -3.00 2.87 7.25
C LEU A 87 -1.92 2.17 6.43
N VAL A 88 -0.80 2.84 6.20
CA VAL A 88 0.38 2.23 5.55
C VAL A 88 1.09 1.36 6.57
N TYR A 89 0.92 0.05 6.49
CA TYR A 89 1.55 -0.89 7.43
C TYR A 89 3.04 -1.03 7.15
N PHE A 90 3.42 -1.15 5.89
CA PHE A 90 4.82 -1.17 5.49
C PHE A 90 4.97 -0.85 4.00
N LEU A 91 6.22 -0.57 3.60
CA LEU A 91 6.62 -0.41 2.21
C LEU A 91 7.45 -1.64 1.82
N GLY A 92 7.02 -2.40 0.80
CA GLY A 92 7.69 -3.65 0.44
C GLY A 92 7.31 -4.17 -0.94
N PHE A 93 7.67 -5.41 -1.29
CA PHE A 93 7.55 -6.01 -2.61
C PHE A 93 8.45 -5.32 -3.66
N SER A 94 8.33 -4.03 -3.81
CA SER A 94 9.23 -3.18 -4.58
C SER A 94 9.42 -1.87 -3.81
N PRO A 95 10.53 -1.13 -4.01
CA PRO A 95 10.75 0.12 -3.30
C PRO A 95 9.56 1.07 -3.42
N GLY A 96 9.02 1.51 -2.28
CA GLY A 96 7.90 2.45 -2.22
C GLY A 96 6.52 1.87 -2.52
N PHE A 97 6.33 0.55 -2.66
CA PHE A 97 4.99 -0.03 -2.77
C PHE A 97 4.32 -0.06 -1.39
N PRO A 98 3.26 0.73 -1.18
CA PRO A 98 2.56 0.78 0.11
C PRO A 98 1.56 -0.37 0.22
N TYR A 99 1.70 -1.17 1.26
CA TYR A 99 0.68 -2.11 1.70
C TYR A 99 -0.26 -1.40 2.66
N LEU A 100 -1.52 -1.24 2.23
CA LEU A 100 -2.54 -0.51 2.96
C LEU A 100 -3.50 -1.50 3.64
N GLY A 101 -3.59 -1.41 4.96
CA GLY A 101 -4.61 -2.09 5.75
C GLY A 101 -5.83 -1.19 5.95
N GLY A 102 -6.94 -1.79 6.43
CA GLY A 102 -8.19 -1.06 6.68
C GLY A 102 -9.16 -1.06 5.50
N MET A 103 -8.93 -1.91 4.48
CA MET A 103 -9.88 -2.10 3.39
C MET A 103 -11.15 -2.81 3.88
N ASP A 104 -12.30 -2.37 3.37
CA ASP A 104 -13.59 -3.03 3.60
C ASP A 104 -13.50 -4.51 3.17
N GLN A 105 -13.89 -5.42 4.06
CA GLN A 105 -13.78 -6.86 3.83
C GLN A 105 -14.64 -7.34 2.65
N ASP A 106 -15.73 -6.67 2.36
CA ASP A 106 -16.59 -6.99 1.22
C ASP A 106 -15.89 -6.77 -0.13
N LEU A 107 -14.80 -5.99 -0.16
CA LEU A 107 -13.96 -5.81 -1.36
C LEU A 107 -12.91 -6.91 -1.53
N THR A 108 -12.82 -7.86 -0.60
CA THR A 108 -11.82 -8.93 -0.64
C THR A 108 -11.92 -9.73 -1.94
N THR A 109 -10.83 -9.70 -2.71
CA THR A 109 -10.78 -10.37 -4.02
C THR A 109 -9.45 -11.09 -4.18
N PRO A 110 -9.43 -12.40 -4.50
CA PRO A 110 -8.19 -13.14 -4.67
C PRO A 110 -7.38 -12.59 -5.86
N ARG A 111 -6.06 -12.77 -5.81
CA ARG A 111 -5.15 -12.41 -6.91
C ARG A 111 -5.59 -13.06 -8.22
N ILE A 112 -5.26 -12.46 -9.35
CA ILE A 112 -5.44 -13.08 -10.65
C ILE A 112 -4.53 -14.31 -10.76
N GLN A 113 -4.99 -15.36 -11.45
CA GLN A 113 -4.27 -16.63 -11.56
C GLN A 113 -2.91 -16.46 -12.26
N THR A 114 -2.88 -15.69 -13.34
CA THR A 114 -1.65 -15.41 -14.10
C THR A 114 -1.24 -13.96 -13.88
N PRO A 115 -0.17 -13.70 -13.12
CA PRO A 115 0.32 -12.35 -12.92
C PRO A 115 0.71 -11.67 -14.24
N ARG A 116 0.44 -10.37 -14.34
CA ARG A 116 0.86 -9.56 -15.48
C ARG A 116 2.38 -9.38 -15.46
N LYS A 117 3.00 -9.45 -16.63
CA LYS A 117 4.42 -9.13 -16.79
C LYS A 117 4.72 -7.64 -16.47
N ARG A 118 3.74 -6.78 -16.68
CA ARG A 118 3.87 -5.33 -16.45
C ARG A 118 2.55 -4.71 -16.01
N VAL A 119 2.50 -4.25 -14.79
CA VAL A 119 1.45 -3.38 -14.24
C VAL A 119 1.94 -1.94 -14.39
N PRO A 120 1.13 -1.01 -14.91
CA PRO A 120 1.56 0.38 -15.06
C PRO A 120 1.78 1.09 -13.71
N GLN A 121 2.68 2.07 -13.69
CA GLN A 121 2.88 2.97 -12.55
C GLN A 121 1.57 3.66 -12.16
N GLY A 122 1.40 3.90 -10.86
CA GLY A 122 0.22 4.53 -10.28
C GLY A 122 -1.01 3.62 -10.18
N SER A 123 -0.94 2.37 -10.68
CA SER A 123 -2.07 1.45 -10.60
C SER A 123 -2.47 1.21 -9.15
N VAL A 124 -3.73 1.47 -8.82
CA VAL A 124 -4.37 1.16 -7.54
C VAL A 124 -5.02 -0.22 -7.67
N ALA A 125 -4.75 -1.10 -6.72
CA ALA A 125 -5.13 -2.50 -6.87
C ALA A 125 -5.49 -3.18 -5.55
N ILE A 126 -6.30 -4.24 -5.66
CA ILE A 126 -6.78 -5.07 -4.54
C ILE A 126 -6.25 -6.50 -4.68
N ALA A 127 -5.84 -7.10 -3.57
CA ALA A 127 -5.55 -8.52 -3.46
C ALA A 127 -5.80 -9.04 -2.05
N GLY A 128 -6.62 -10.07 -1.90
CA GLY A 128 -7.13 -10.48 -0.59
C GLY A 128 -7.81 -9.30 0.10
N GLY A 129 -7.56 -9.11 1.38
CA GLY A 129 -8.09 -8.00 2.17
C GLY A 129 -7.22 -6.73 2.13
N GLN A 130 -6.40 -6.54 1.12
CA GLN A 130 -5.43 -5.45 1.03
C GLN A 130 -5.62 -4.62 -0.23
N THR A 131 -5.30 -3.33 -0.14
CA THR A 131 -5.11 -2.45 -1.29
C THR A 131 -3.70 -1.87 -1.29
N GLY A 132 -3.26 -1.38 -2.46
CA GLY A 132 -1.93 -0.80 -2.63
C GLY A 132 -1.79 -0.05 -3.95
N ILE A 133 -0.65 0.61 -4.11
CA ILE A 133 -0.37 1.44 -5.29
C ILE A 133 0.98 1.03 -5.88
N TYR A 134 1.02 0.69 -7.15
CA TYR A 134 2.26 0.35 -7.85
C TYR A 134 3.11 1.60 -8.08
N PRO A 135 4.28 1.74 -7.44
CA PRO A 135 5.11 2.96 -7.53
C PRO A 135 5.79 3.12 -8.89
N PHE A 136 6.04 2.01 -9.60
CA PHE A 136 6.57 1.97 -10.97
C PHE A 136 6.06 0.74 -11.72
N PRO A 137 6.32 0.69 -13.05
CA PRO A 137 5.95 -0.48 -13.84
C PRO A 137 6.66 -1.73 -13.31
N SER A 138 5.90 -2.72 -12.87
CA SER A 138 6.43 -3.97 -12.31
C SER A 138 5.50 -5.15 -12.60
N PRO A 139 5.97 -6.40 -12.54
CA PRO A 139 5.07 -7.56 -12.57
C PRO A 139 4.08 -7.53 -11.40
N GLY A 140 2.86 -8.06 -11.59
CA GLY A 140 1.90 -8.13 -10.49
C GLY A 140 0.62 -8.87 -10.80
N GLY A 141 0.06 -9.48 -9.76
CA GLY A 141 -1.18 -10.28 -9.84
C GLY A 141 -2.35 -9.69 -9.06
N TRP A 142 -2.29 -8.42 -8.66
CA TRP A 142 -3.39 -7.76 -7.98
C TRP A 142 -4.44 -7.29 -8.99
N ASN A 143 -5.68 -7.17 -8.53
CA ASN A 143 -6.81 -6.70 -9.34
C ASN A 143 -6.74 -5.18 -9.48
N LEU A 144 -6.49 -4.68 -10.67
CA LEU A 144 -6.38 -3.25 -10.96
C LEU A 144 -7.78 -2.64 -10.96
N ILE A 145 -8.05 -1.71 -10.02
CA ILE A 145 -9.35 -1.04 -9.89
C ILE A 145 -9.33 0.42 -10.33
N GLY A 146 -8.13 1.03 -10.43
CA GLY A 146 -7.95 2.41 -10.84
C GLY A 146 -6.50 2.78 -11.01
N ARG A 147 -6.24 4.07 -11.22
CA ARG A 147 -4.88 4.62 -11.30
C ARG A 147 -4.83 6.03 -10.75
N THR A 148 -3.77 6.33 -9.99
CA THR A 148 -3.43 7.69 -9.59
C THR A 148 -2.47 8.35 -10.58
N PRO A 149 -2.61 9.66 -10.86
CA PRO A 149 -1.63 10.42 -11.62
C PRO A 149 -0.41 10.82 -10.79
N LEU A 150 -0.42 10.56 -9.48
CA LEU A 150 0.67 10.97 -8.60
C LEU A 150 1.87 10.04 -8.72
N LYS A 151 3.06 10.63 -8.63
CA LYS A 151 4.32 9.91 -8.45
C LYS A 151 4.53 9.67 -6.95
N ILE A 152 4.18 8.48 -6.47
CA ILE A 152 4.20 8.17 -5.02
C ILE A 152 5.60 7.84 -4.49
N PHE A 153 6.54 7.47 -5.37
CA PHE A 153 7.90 7.12 -5.01
C PHE A 153 8.92 7.81 -5.92
N ASN A 154 9.99 8.33 -5.32
CA ASN A 154 11.12 8.90 -6.03
C ASN A 154 12.42 8.19 -5.62
N ILE A 155 12.99 7.42 -6.53
CA ILE A 155 14.22 6.66 -6.28
C ILE A 155 15.43 7.56 -6.00
N SER A 156 15.44 8.77 -6.55
CA SER A 156 16.54 9.73 -6.33
C SER A 156 16.45 10.44 -4.97
N ASN A 157 15.30 10.38 -4.30
CA ASN A 157 15.09 10.94 -2.97
C ASN A 157 14.12 10.07 -2.15
N PRO A 158 14.57 8.88 -1.69
CA PRO A 158 13.70 7.92 -0.99
C PRO A 158 13.18 8.41 0.35
N GLN A 159 13.84 9.39 0.97
CA GLN A 159 13.44 9.96 2.26
C GLN A 159 12.21 10.89 2.14
N ASN A 160 11.96 11.44 0.96
CA ASN A 160 10.87 12.38 0.70
C ASN A 160 9.78 11.78 -0.20
N ASN A 161 9.44 10.52 0.02
CA ASN A 161 8.33 9.90 -0.69
C ASN A 161 7.00 10.47 -0.23
N LEU A 162 6.03 10.53 -1.15
CA LEU A 162 4.69 11.03 -0.87
C LEU A 162 4.00 10.24 0.25
N ILE A 163 4.21 8.93 0.27
CA ILE A 163 3.63 7.97 1.21
C ILE A 163 4.75 7.30 2.00
N GLN A 164 4.62 7.31 3.32
CA GLN A 164 5.56 6.69 4.25
C GLN A 164 4.84 5.67 5.15
N MET A 165 5.59 4.80 5.80
CA MET A 165 5.06 3.87 6.79
C MET A 165 4.43 4.64 7.96
N GLY A 166 3.24 4.24 8.38
CA GLY A 166 2.47 4.92 9.42
C GLY A 166 1.55 6.02 8.92
N ASP A 167 1.68 6.48 7.66
CA ASP A 167 0.75 7.46 7.09
C ASP A 167 -0.66 6.89 6.96
N LYS A 168 -1.66 7.77 7.07
CA LYS A 168 -3.04 7.51 6.67
C LYS A 168 -3.23 7.86 5.21
N VAL A 169 -3.94 7.02 4.47
CA VAL A 169 -4.26 7.27 3.06
C VAL A 169 -5.76 7.38 2.87
N GLN A 170 -6.19 8.34 2.09
CA GLN A 170 -7.56 8.48 1.63
C GLN A 170 -7.59 8.57 0.11
N PHE A 171 -8.32 7.66 -0.52
CA PHE A 171 -8.54 7.72 -1.95
C PHE A 171 -9.68 8.66 -2.29
N LYS A 172 -9.52 9.42 -3.39
CA LYS A 172 -10.56 10.30 -3.93
C LYS A 172 -10.79 9.99 -5.41
N SER A 173 -12.02 9.69 -5.79
CA SER A 173 -12.37 9.51 -7.20
C SER A 173 -12.25 10.83 -7.95
N ILE A 174 -11.62 10.79 -9.11
CA ILE A 174 -11.47 11.94 -10.01
C ILE A 174 -11.94 11.62 -11.43
N SER A 175 -12.27 12.64 -12.19
CA SER A 175 -12.61 12.52 -13.61
C SER A 175 -11.37 12.31 -14.48
N GLU A 176 -11.56 11.85 -15.72
CA GLU A 176 -10.46 11.69 -16.69
C GLU A 176 -9.78 13.03 -17.04
N ASN A 177 -10.55 14.12 -17.11
CA ASN A 177 -9.99 15.45 -17.35
C ASN A 177 -9.08 15.89 -16.20
N GLU A 178 -9.51 15.64 -14.97
CA GLU A 178 -8.72 15.96 -13.79
C GLU A 178 -7.47 15.07 -13.69
N TYR A 179 -7.58 13.79 -14.03
CA TYR A 179 -6.45 12.89 -14.11
C TYR A 179 -5.38 13.41 -15.09
N LYS A 180 -5.77 13.83 -16.30
CA LYS A 180 -4.86 14.39 -17.31
C LYS A 180 -4.18 15.65 -16.79
N ARG A 181 -4.94 16.59 -16.23
CA ARG A 181 -4.42 17.84 -15.67
C ARG A 181 -3.39 17.58 -14.56
N LEU A 182 -3.71 16.69 -13.61
CA LEU A 182 -2.81 16.36 -12.50
C LEU A 182 -1.56 15.61 -12.99
N LYS A 183 -1.69 14.76 -13.99
CA LYS A 183 -0.57 14.03 -14.58
C LYS A 183 0.43 14.98 -15.23
N GLU A 184 -0.03 15.95 -16.01
CA GLU A 184 0.80 16.98 -16.62
C GLU A 184 1.52 17.83 -15.58
N ALA A 185 0.81 18.24 -14.51
CA ALA A 185 1.38 19.03 -13.42
C ALA A 185 2.47 18.29 -12.62
N ASN A 186 2.40 16.95 -12.55
CA ASN A 186 3.38 16.14 -11.82
C ASN A 186 4.53 15.61 -12.69
N GLY A 187 4.61 15.99 -13.95
CA GLY A 187 5.68 15.59 -14.87
C GLY A 187 5.74 14.09 -15.15
N ALA A 188 4.60 13.41 -15.11
CA ALA A 188 4.50 11.95 -15.22
C ALA A 188 3.89 11.50 -16.54
#